data_a63ed1ba51afacf4d1e732cbabaa5be3
#
_entry.id   a63ed1ba51afacf4d1e732cbabaa5be3
#
_cell.length_a   1.000
_cell.length_b   1.000
_cell.length_c   1.000
_cell.angle_alpha   90.00
_cell.angle_beta   90.00
_cell.angle_gamma   90.00
#
_symmetry.space_group_name_H-M   'P 1'
#
loop_
_entity.id
_entity.type
_entity.pdbx_description
1 polymer ?
#
loop_
_entity_poly.entity_id
_entity_poly.type
_entity_poly.pdbx_seq_one_letter_code
_entity_poly.pdbx_strand_id
1 'polypeptide(L)'
;MYREALRPAWVEVNLSNFRHNIKAIKNHVAGKAELIGVVKADSYGLGAVKICEILKEEGVKIFAVATIAEGIALRDAGYTDEDIIVLGLSPGIYADVIVKYDLTVAVDSYSFASALSEAGISAGKTAKGIIAFDTGMGRIGYRPDDDYVDEIKKMDDLKGFEYVGMFSHMSTADDVNKDYSHIQAEKYKGIVDKLEANGIDMKIKSFANSASIIDLPETYYTHVRPGIIQYGQYAQDEINKEAVPIKRVMEVKAVIMKLKEINDGDSVGYGRKFIAKGKRKIATCNIGYADGFPRAWSPSGKVIINGVYAPIAGNICMDQFMIDVTDVPNVKSGDEVIVMGSDGKLNVYPEEIASATSTIHYEIISSFGMRLPKIYVEANADRKSVV
;
A
#
# COMPACT_ATOMS: atom_id res chain seq x y z
N MET A 1 19.76 -0.64 16.92
CA MET A 1 18.60 -0.52 16.01
C MET A 1 17.52 0.41 16.59
N TYR A 2 16.67 0.03 17.56
CA TYR A 2 15.64 0.93 18.12
C TYR A 2 16.18 2.14 18.88
N ARG A 3 17.44 2.13 19.33
CA ARG A 3 18.08 3.26 20.02
C ARG A 3 18.22 4.48 19.13
N GLU A 4 18.57 4.29 17.87
CA GLU A 4 18.71 5.37 16.88
C GLU A 4 17.35 5.92 16.47
N ALA A 5 16.34 5.05 16.42
CA ALA A 5 14.96 5.43 16.17
C ALA A 5 14.28 6.15 17.35
N LEU A 6 14.92 6.25 18.51
CA LEU A 6 14.42 6.84 19.76
C LEU A 6 13.09 6.26 20.25
N ARG A 7 12.75 5.05 19.79
CA ARG A 7 11.50 4.37 20.15
C ARG A 7 11.70 2.85 20.22
N PRO A 8 11.19 2.16 21.27
CA PRO A 8 11.30 0.71 21.43
C PRO A 8 10.21 -0.06 20.67
N ALA A 9 9.77 0.45 19.52
CA ALA A 9 8.85 -0.19 18.58
C ALA A 9 9.07 0.39 17.18
N TRP A 10 9.03 -0.45 16.14
CA TRP A 10 9.33 -0.03 14.76
C TRP A 10 8.65 -0.94 13.75
N VAL A 11 8.57 -0.44 12.51
CA VAL A 11 8.31 -1.22 11.31
C VAL A 11 9.65 -1.62 10.70
N GLU A 12 9.91 -2.91 10.56
CA GLU A 12 11.06 -3.43 9.83
C GLU A 12 10.65 -3.70 8.38
N VAL A 13 11.39 -3.12 7.44
CA VAL A 13 11.12 -3.21 5.99
C VAL A 13 12.26 -3.94 5.32
N ASN A 14 12.01 -5.13 4.80
CA ASN A 14 12.99 -5.94 4.10
C ASN A 14 13.08 -5.54 2.62
N LEU A 15 14.09 -4.70 2.29
CA LEU A 15 14.30 -4.20 0.93
C LEU A 15 14.70 -5.30 -0.05
N SER A 16 15.42 -6.33 0.38
CA SER A 16 15.77 -7.47 -0.47
C SER A 16 14.54 -8.26 -0.90
N ASN A 17 13.56 -8.43 0.01
CA ASN A 17 12.28 -9.07 -0.32
C ASN A 17 11.46 -8.18 -1.25
N PHE A 18 11.44 -6.86 -1.01
CA PHE A 18 10.76 -5.92 -1.91
C PHE A 18 11.34 -5.99 -3.33
N ARG A 19 12.66 -5.93 -3.47
CA ARG A 19 13.38 -6.08 -4.74
C ARG A 19 13.08 -7.42 -5.42
N HIS A 20 13.04 -8.51 -4.66
CA HIS A 20 12.63 -9.82 -5.16
C HIS A 20 11.22 -9.78 -5.76
N ASN A 21 10.27 -9.14 -5.08
CA ASN A 21 8.89 -9.05 -5.52
C ASN A 21 8.77 -8.25 -6.83
N ILE A 22 9.46 -7.12 -6.94
CA ILE A 22 9.48 -6.32 -8.17
C ILE A 22 10.02 -7.15 -9.34
N LYS A 23 11.12 -7.90 -9.14
CA LYS A 23 11.67 -8.79 -10.16
C LYS A 23 10.71 -9.91 -10.54
N ALA A 24 10.05 -10.53 -9.58
CA ALA A 24 9.05 -11.58 -9.84
C ALA A 24 7.87 -11.04 -10.67
N ILE A 25 7.35 -9.86 -10.32
CA ILE A 25 6.26 -9.21 -11.07
C ILE A 25 6.75 -8.85 -12.49
N LYS A 26 7.92 -8.23 -12.63
CA LYS A 26 8.49 -7.88 -13.95
C LYS A 26 8.67 -9.11 -14.84
N ASN A 27 9.18 -10.19 -14.28
CA ASN A 27 9.35 -11.45 -15.02
C ASN A 27 8.02 -12.04 -15.48
N HIS A 28 6.98 -11.95 -14.65
CA HIS A 28 5.65 -12.46 -14.97
C HIS A 28 4.99 -11.69 -16.12
N VAL A 29 5.12 -10.36 -16.14
CA VAL A 29 4.55 -9.51 -17.20
C VAL A 29 5.51 -9.29 -18.37
N ALA A 30 6.70 -9.91 -18.36
CA ALA A 30 7.80 -9.62 -19.26
C ALA A 30 7.40 -9.51 -20.75
N GLY A 31 7.74 -8.38 -21.36
CA GLY A 31 7.47 -8.08 -22.76
C GLY A 31 6.00 -7.76 -23.09
N LYS A 32 5.09 -7.78 -22.10
CA LYS A 32 3.66 -7.50 -22.30
C LYS A 32 3.24 -6.13 -21.78
N ALA A 33 3.81 -5.69 -20.65
CA ALA A 33 3.49 -4.41 -20.03
C ALA A 33 4.65 -3.89 -19.19
N GLU A 34 4.67 -2.56 -18.99
CA GLU A 34 5.55 -1.90 -18.03
C GLU A 34 4.87 -1.75 -16.66
N LEU A 35 5.66 -1.48 -15.62
CA LEU A 35 5.14 -1.30 -14.28
C LEU A 35 4.93 0.17 -13.95
N ILE A 36 3.77 0.48 -13.38
CA ILE A 36 3.55 1.70 -12.60
C ILE A 36 3.64 1.31 -11.13
N GLY A 37 4.68 1.77 -10.43
CA GLY A 37 4.87 1.47 -9.00
C GLY A 37 3.83 2.21 -8.14
N VAL A 38 2.90 1.49 -7.51
CA VAL A 38 1.86 2.09 -6.68
C VAL A 38 2.38 2.32 -5.26
N VAL A 39 2.68 3.58 -4.93
CA VAL A 39 3.34 4.01 -3.68
C VAL A 39 2.47 4.91 -2.81
N LYS A 40 1.17 4.95 -3.05
CA LYS A 40 0.19 5.69 -2.23
C LYS A 40 0.18 5.25 -0.77
N ALA A 41 -0.37 6.06 0.13
CA ALA A 41 -0.44 5.83 1.57
C ALA A 41 0.94 5.52 2.17
N ASP A 42 1.94 6.35 1.79
CA ASP A 42 3.34 6.17 2.20
C ASP A 42 3.87 4.76 1.88
N SER A 43 3.60 4.27 0.66
CA SER A 43 3.88 2.90 0.24
C SER A 43 3.24 1.86 1.16
N TYR A 44 1.94 2.01 1.44
CA TYR A 44 1.20 1.13 2.38
C TYR A 44 1.86 1.08 3.77
N GLY A 45 2.40 2.22 4.21
CA GLY A 45 3.05 2.36 5.51
C GLY A 45 4.54 1.99 5.56
N LEU A 46 5.18 1.68 4.43
CA LEU A 46 6.59 1.24 4.38
C LEU A 46 7.59 2.36 4.10
N GLY A 47 7.13 3.59 3.82
CA GLY A 47 8.01 4.72 3.49
C GLY A 47 8.21 4.91 1.99
N ALA A 48 7.39 5.79 1.37
CA ALA A 48 7.33 5.96 -0.08
C ALA A 48 8.67 6.38 -0.68
N VAL A 49 9.41 7.28 -0.03
CA VAL A 49 10.70 7.77 -0.53
C VAL A 49 11.69 6.60 -0.72
N LYS A 50 11.88 5.77 0.31
CA LYS A 50 12.83 4.65 0.22
C LYS A 50 12.37 3.55 -0.74
N ILE A 51 11.07 3.31 -0.81
CA ILE A 51 10.49 2.34 -1.75
C ILE A 51 10.67 2.82 -3.21
N CYS A 52 10.46 4.11 -3.49
CA CYS A 52 10.71 4.68 -4.82
C CYS A 52 12.17 4.58 -5.27
N GLU A 53 13.13 4.69 -4.35
CA GLU A 53 14.56 4.46 -4.65
C GLU A 53 14.78 3.03 -5.23
N ILE A 54 14.21 2.01 -4.58
CA ILE A 54 14.33 0.63 -5.07
C ILE A 54 13.57 0.43 -6.38
N LEU A 55 12.39 1.02 -6.54
CA LEU A 55 11.64 0.97 -7.80
C LEU A 55 12.44 1.59 -8.96
N LYS A 56 13.07 2.74 -8.73
CA LYS A 56 13.94 3.42 -9.71
C LYS A 56 15.15 2.55 -10.08
N GLU A 57 15.84 1.97 -9.09
CA GLU A 57 16.95 1.04 -9.31
C GLU A 57 16.54 -0.19 -10.14
N GLU A 58 15.32 -0.68 -9.95
CA GLU A 58 14.73 -1.77 -10.73
C GLU A 58 14.15 -1.29 -12.08
N GLY A 59 14.35 -0.01 -12.45
CA GLY A 59 13.97 0.56 -13.75
C GLY A 59 12.48 0.88 -13.89
N VAL A 60 11.75 1.06 -12.80
CA VAL A 60 10.38 1.58 -12.83
C VAL A 60 10.43 3.09 -12.96
N LYS A 61 9.75 3.63 -13.97
CA LYS A 61 9.83 5.05 -14.34
C LYS A 61 8.58 5.85 -13.96
N ILE A 62 7.51 5.19 -13.57
CA ILE A 62 6.23 5.81 -13.26
C ILE A 62 5.82 5.40 -11.85
N PHE A 63 5.54 6.37 -10.99
CA PHE A 63 5.02 6.15 -9.65
C PHE A 63 3.57 6.60 -9.57
N ALA A 64 2.73 5.87 -8.85
CA ALA A 64 1.33 6.23 -8.65
C ALA A 64 1.02 6.44 -7.17
N VAL A 65 0.47 7.61 -6.89
CA VAL A 65 0.02 8.05 -5.56
C VAL A 65 -1.49 8.30 -5.56
N ALA A 66 -2.09 8.53 -4.41
CA ALA A 66 -3.52 8.80 -4.30
C ALA A 66 -3.85 10.30 -4.31
N THR A 67 -2.94 11.14 -3.80
CA THR A 67 -3.18 12.57 -3.57
C THR A 67 -2.06 13.45 -4.09
N ILE A 68 -2.37 14.73 -4.35
CA ILE A 68 -1.37 15.73 -4.74
C ILE A 68 -0.28 15.85 -3.67
N ALA A 69 -0.64 15.82 -2.38
CA ALA A 69 0.32 15.96 -1.29
C ALA A 69 1.37 14.83 -1.29
N GLU A 70 0.97 13.60 -1.58
CA GLU A 70 1.91 12.47 -1.74
C GLU A 70 2.84 12.67 -2.94
N GLY A 71 2.32 13.18 -4.06
CA GLY A 71 3.10 13.52 -5.24
C GLY A 71 4.13 14.60 -4.95
N ILE A 72 3.74 15.67 -4.24
CA ILE A 72 4.62 16.75 -3.81
C ILE A 72 5.73 16.20 -2.91
N ALA A 73 5.40 15.34 -1.94
CA ALA A 73 6.40 14.76 -1.05
C ALA A 73 7.47 13.95 -1.82
N LEU A 74 7.11 13.26 -2.90
CA LEU A 74 8.07 12.58 -3.76
C LEU A 74 8.92 13.59 -4.56
N ARG A 75 8.32 14.66 -5.10
CA ARG A 75 9.07 15.72 -5.80
C ARG A 75 10.07 16.40 -4.88
N ASP A 76 9.64 16.74 -3.66
CA ASP A 76 10.50 17.35 -2.63
C ASP A 76 11.63 16.41 -2.18
N ALA A 77 11.42 15.10 -2.27
CA ALA A 77 12.45 14.08 -2.03
C ALA A 77 13.42 13.88 -3.21
N GLY A 78 13.24 14.62 -4.33
CA GLY A 78 14.17 14.62 -5.46
C GLY A 78 13.81 13.69 -6.63
N TYR A 79 12.61 13.10 -6.65
CA TYR A 79 12.12 12.34 -7.81
C TYR A 79 11.60 13.29 -8.88
N THR A 80 12.51 13.82 -9.71
CA THR A 80 12.23 14.81 -10.75
C THR A 80 12.10 14.23 -12.15
N ASP A 81 12.75 13.09 -12.41
CA ASP A 81 12.84 12.46 -13.73
C ASP A 81 11.75 11.40 -13.95
N GLU A 82 11.14 10.92 -12.89
CA GLU A 82 10.09 9.93 -12.93
C GLU A 82 8.71 10.61 -13.11
N ASP A 83 7.81 9.97 -13.87
CA ASP A 83 6.42 10.41 -13.92
C ASP A 83 5.71 10.06 -12.62
N ILE A 84 4.97 11.03 -12.06
CA ILE A 84 4.18 10.82 -10.84
C ILE A 84 2.71 11.01 -11.18
N ILE A 85 1.94 9.91 -11.09
CA ILE A 85 0.51 9.88 -11.40
C ILE A 85 -0.29 9.95 -10.10
N VAL A 86 -1.17 10.95 -9.98
CA VAL A 86 -2.16 11.07 -8.92
C VAL A 86 -3.45 10.38 -9.38
N LEU A 87 -3.76 9.22 -8.80
CA LEU A 87 -4.90 8.37 -9.20
C LEU A 87 -6.25 8.88 -8.70
N GLY A 88 -6.26 9.74 -7.66
CA GLY A 88 -7.48 10.37 -7.16
C GLY A 88 -7.81 11.63 -7.94
N LEU A 89 -9.12 11.91 -8.09
CA LEU A 89 -9.57 13.18 -8.65
C LEU A 89 -9.18 14.36 -7.75
N SER A 90 -8.90 15.49 -8.36
CA SER A 90 -8.47 16.70 -7.67
C SER A 90 -9.36 17.88 -8.08
N PRO A 91 -9.72 18.78 -7.16
CA PRO A 91 -10.42 20.00 -7.50
C PRO A 91 -9.58 20.92 -8.39
N GLY A 92 -10.24 21.61 -9.36
CA GLY A 92 -9.57 22.53 -10.30
C GLY A 92 -8.81 23.68 -9.64
N ILE A 93 -9.16 24.05 -8.41
CA ILE A 93 -8.45 25.09 -7.63
C ILE A 93 -6.98 24.73 -7.32
N TYR A 94 -6.57 23.49 -7.50
CA TYR A 94 -5.19 23.03 -7.31
C TYR A 94 -4.40 22.93 -8.63
N ALA A 95 -4.97 23.37 -9.75
CA ALA A 95 -4.34 23.23 -11.07
C ALA A 95 -2.95 23.89 -11.14
N ASP A 96 -2.77 25.04 -10.53
CA ASP A 96 -1.49 25.74 -10.43
C ASP A 96 -0.43 24.95 -9.64
N VAL A 97 -0.83 24.31 -8.55
CA VAL A 97 0.04 23.46 -7.73
C VAL A 97 0.42 22.20 -8.51
N ILE A 98 -0.54 21.56 -9.20
CA ILE A 98 -0.32 20.38 -10.03
C ILE A 98 0.73 20.67 -11.10
N VAL A 99 0.58 21.78 -11.81
CA VAL A 99 1.50 22.23 -12.87
C VAL A 99 2.87 22.59 -12.31
N LYS A 100 2.91 23.29 -11.16
CA LYS A 100 4.16 23.68 -10.49
C LYS A 100 5.03 22.45 -10.20
N TYR A 101 4.44 21.40 -9.66
CA TYR A 101 5.14 20.17 -9.26
C TYR A 101 5.21 19.10 -10.37
N ASP A 102 4.82 19.44 -11.62
CA ASP A 102 4.84 18.53 -12.76
C ASP A 102 4.20 17.16 -12.45
N LEU A 103 2.97 17.18 -11.91
CA LEU A 103 2.21 15.97 -11.59
C LEU A 103 1.25 15.63 -12.73
N THR A 104 1.16 14.35 -13.08
CA THR A 104 0.11 13.81 -13.93
C THR A 104 -1.10 13.48 -13.06
N VAL A 105 -2.29 13.96 -13.39
CA VAL A 105 -3.47 13.77 -12.54
C VAL A 105 -4.61 13.08 -13.27
N ALA A 106 -5.44 12.33 -12.52
CA ALA A 106 -6.65 11.73 -13.05
C ALA A 106 -7.63 12.82 -13.53
N VAL A 107 -8.15 12.66 -14.74
CA VAL A 107 -9.09 13.58 -15.40
C VAL A 107 -10.34 12.80 -15.81
N ASP A 108 -11.53 13.33 -15.50
CA ASP A 108 -12.83 12.79 -15.88
C ASP A 108 -13.80 13.85 -16.38
N SER A 109 -13.29 15.03 -16.74
CA SER A 109 -14.11 16.11 -17.31
C SER A 109 -13.29 17.13 -18.10
N TYR A 110 -13.89 17.69 -19.15
CA TYR A 110 -13.31 18.80 -19.91
C TYR A 110 -13.07 20.03 -19.02
N SER A 111 -13.96 20.29 -18.06
CA SER A 111 -13.84 21.47 -17.19
C SER A 111 -12.55 21.40 -16.33
N PHE A 112 -12.19 20.23 -15.85
CA PHE A 112 -10.93 20.06 -15.10
C PHE A 112 -9.72 20.14 -16.03
N ALA A 113 -9.77 19.53 -17.21
CA ALA A 113 -8.72 19.65 -18.22
C ALA A 113 -8.50 21.11 -18.65
N SER A 114 -9.58 21.92 -18.80
CA SER A 114 -9.51 23.35 -19.08
C SER A 114 -8.80 24.14 -17.97
N ALA A 115 -9.14 23.86 -16.71
CA ALA A 115 -8.47 24.50 -15.56
C ALA A 115 -6.97 24.16 -15.52
N LEU A 116 -6.60 22.90 -15.80
CA LEU A 116 -5.20 22.49 -15.94
C LEU A 116 -4.49 23.21 -17.10
N SER A 117 -5.18 23.37 -18.23
CA SER A 117 -4.65 24.10 -19.40
C SER A 117 -4.38 25.56 -19.09
N GLU A 118 -5.32 26.25 -18.45
CA GLU A 118 -5.16 27.65 -18.04
C GLU A 118 -3.95 27.84 -17.11
N ALA A 119 -3.81 26.95 -16.12
CA ALA A 119 -2.66 26.93 -15.21
C ALA A 119 -1.34 26.63 -15.98
N GLY A 120 -1.38 25.68 -16.93
CA GLY A 120 -0.26 25.33 -17.79
C GLY A 120 0.23 26.54 -18.61
N ILE A 121 -0.69 27.19 -19.31
CA ILE A 121 -0.38 28.42 -20.09
C ILE A 121 0.21 29.50 -19.19
N SER A 122 -0.39 29.73 -18.02
CA SER A 122 0.07 30.73 -17.07
C SER A 122 1.48 30.46 -16.54
N ALA A 123 1.85 29.19 -16.41
CA ALA A 123 3.17 28.76 -15.95
C ALA A 123 4.19 28.55 -17.08
N GLY A 124 3.80 28.71 -18.35
CA GLY A 124 4.65 28.39 -19.51
C GLY A 124 4.98 26.91 -19.62
N LYS A 125 4.09 26.03 -19.15
CA LYS A 125 4.23 24.55 -19.14
C LYS A 125 3.01 23.89 -19.78
N THR A 126 3.12 22.61 -20.05
CA THR A 126 1.99 21.76 -20.42
C THR A 126 1.60 20.90 -19.22
N ALA A 127 0.38 21.02 -18.75
CA ALA A 127 -0.18 20.16 -17.71
C ALA A 127 -0.45 18.76 -18.28
N LYS A 128 -0.27 17.72 -17.47
CA LYS A 128 -0.48 16.33 -17.88
C LYS A 128 -1.67 15.69 -17.16
N GLY A 129 -2.52 15.02 -17.92
CA GLY A 129 -3.64 14.27 -17.40
C GLY A 129 -3.62 12.80 -17.81
N ILE A 130 -4.22 11.94 -17.01
CA ILE A 130 -4.54 10.57 -17.37
C ILE A 130 -6.06 10.38 -17.26
N ILE A 131 -6.71 9.99 -18.35
CA ILE A 131 -8.17 9.91 -18.41
C ILE A 131 -8.66 8.72 -17.58
N ALA A 132 -9.54 9.00 -16.63
CA ALA A 132 -10.15 7.98 -15.79
C ALA A 132 -11.43 7.43 -16.42
N PHE A 133 -11.58 6.10 -16.40
CA PHE A 133 -12.80 5.41 -16.85
C PHE A 133 -13.36 4.53 -15.74
N ASP A 134 -14.67 4.51 -15.61
CA ASP A 134 -15.39 3.61 -14.71
C ASP A 134 -16.04 2.45 -15.48
N THR A 135 -15.40 1.31 -15.47
CA THR A 135 -15.91 0.09 -16.10
C THR A 135 -16.81 -0.76 -15.19
N GLY A 136 -17.05 -0.28 -13.96
CA GLY A 136 -17.90 -0.97 -13.00
C GLY A 136 -17.39 -0.98 -11.57
N MET A 137 -16.34 -0.20 -11.25
CA MET A 137 -15.92 0.04 -9.87
C MET A 137 -16.90 0.98 -9.13
N GLY A 138 -17.58 1.88 -9.88
CA GLY A 138 -18.56 2.82 -9.31
C GLY A 138 -17.92 3.94 -8.51
N ARG A 139 -16.72 4.39 -8.89
CA ARG A 139 -15.95 5.33 -8.09
C ARG A 139 -15.61 6.65 -8.77
N ILE A 140 -14.92 6.64 -9.88
CA ILE A 140 -14.48 7.82 -10.63
C ILE A 140 -14.34 7.49 -12.12
N GLY A 141 -14.45 8.51 -12.98
CA GLY A 141 -14.16 8.42 -14.41
C GLY A 141 -15.38 8.36 -15.29
N TYR A 142 -15.17 8.55 -16.60
CA TYR A 142 -16.19 8.41 -17.62
C TYR A 142 -16.74 6.97 -17.66
N ARG A 143 -18.05 6.85 -17.81
CA ARG A 143 -18.71 5.56 -17.97
C ARG A 143 -18.70 5.15 -19.45
N PRO A 144 -18.82 3.85 -19.80
CA PRO A 144 -18.86 3.39 -21.19
C PRO A 144 -19.93 4.07 -22.04
N ASP A 145 -21.05 4.46 -21.43
CA ASP A 145 -22.21 5.06 -22.08
C ASP A 145 -22.15 6.60 -22.15
N ASP A 146 -21.14 7.23 -21.54
CA ASP A 146 -20.95 8.68 -21.59
C ASP A 146 -20.44 9.14 -22.96
N ASP A 147 -20.57 10.44 -23.24
CA ASP A 147 -20.16 11.07 -24.50
C ASP A 147 -18.68 11.52 -24.47
N TYR A 148 -17.82 10.65 -23.91
CA TYR A 148 -16.42 10.95 -23.61
C TYR A 148 -15.56 11.19 -24.84
N VAL A 149 -15.90 10.61 -26.01
CA VAL A 149 -15.09 10.76 -27.24
C VAL A 149 -15.05 12.22 -27.69
N ASP A 150 -16.22 12.87 -27.77
CA ASP A 150 -16.31 14.27 -28.20
C ASP A 150 -15.71 15.21 -27.15
N GLU A 151 -15.83 14.85 -25.87
CA GLU A 151 -15.23 15.62 -24.79
C GLU A 151 -13.70 15.52 -24.80
N ILE A 152 -13.15 14.34 -25.01
CA ILE A 152 -11.68 14.13 -25.12
C ILE A 152 -11.14 14.82 -26.37
N LYS A 153 -11.83 14.75 -27.52
CA LYS A 153 -11.44 15.49 -28.73
C LYS A 153 -11.37 17.01 -28.50
N LYS A 154 -12.27 17.58 -27.71
CA LYS A 154 -12.18 18.99 -27.32
C LYS A 154 -10.96 19.31 -26.46
N MET A 155 -10.44 18.31 -25.72
CA MET A 155 -9.21 18.48 -24.92
C MET A 155 -7.97 18.65 -25.81
N ASP A 156 -7.98 18.12 -27.06
CA ASP A 156 -6.88 18.31 -28.02
C ASP A 156 -6.68 19.78 -28.41
N ASP A 157 -7.71 20.64 -28.29
CA ASP A 157 -7.64 22.07 -28.56
C ASP A 157 -7.04 22.87 -27.37
N LEU A 158 -6.83 22.24 -26.22
CA LEU A 158 -6.30 22.88 -25.01
C LEU A 158 -4.77 23.03 -25.07
N LYS A 159 -4.28 24.22 -25.36
CA LYS A 159 -2.84 24.49 -25.62
C LYS A 159 -1.91 24.26 -24.42
N GLY A 160 -2.44 24.31 -23.21
CA GLY A 160 -1.66 24.12 -21.96
C GLY A 160 -1.89 22.77 -21.30
N PHE A 161 -2.51 21.80 -21.97
CA PHE A 161 -2.84 20.50 -21.45
C PHE A 161 -2.57 19.40 -22.48
N GLU A 162 -2.13 18.24 -21.99
CA GLU A 162 -2.08 17.00 -22.76
C GLU A 162 -2.55 15.83 -21.89
N TYR A 163 -3.27 14.88 -22.48
CA TYR A 163 -3.52 13.60 -21.83
C TYR A 163 -2.45 12.59 -22.28
N VAL A 164 -1.84 11.91 -21.31
CA VAL A 164 -0.75 10.94 -21.56
C VAL A 164 -1.26 9.50 -21.62
N GLY A 165 -2.52 9.25 -21.25
CA GLY A 165 -3.06 7.90 -21.23
C GLY A 165 -4.42 7.81 -20.59
N MET A 166 -4.82 6.56 -20.31
CA MET A 166 -6.08 6.20 -19.70
C MET A 166 -5.93 5.08 -18.65
N PHE A 167 -6.83 5.04 -17.68
CA PHE A 167 -6.89 3.94 -16.73
C PHE A 167 -8.31 3.65 -16.28
N SER A 168 -8.52 2.42 -15.79
CA SER A 168 -9.69 2.03 -15.03
C SER A 168 -9.27 1.15 -13.86
N HIS A 169 -10.21 0.63 -13.06
CA HIS A 169 -9.91 -0.22 -11.92
C HIS A 169 -10.92 -1.36 -11.80
N MET A 170 -10.40 -2.55 -11.55
CA MET A 170 -11.23 -3.74 -11.33
C MET A 170 -11.72 -3.80 -9.89
N SER A 171 -12.99 -4.17 -9.70
CA SER A 171 -13.62 -4.26 -8.38
C SER A 171 -13.54 -5.66 -7.76
N THR A 172 -13.44 -6.70 -8.58
CA THR A 172 -13.56 -8.12 -8.18
C THR A 172 -12.45 -8.99 -8.76
N ALA A 173 -11.32 -8.39 -9.15
CA ALA A 173 -10.21 -9.15 -9.74
C ALA A 173 -9.63 -10.22 -8.80
N ASP A 174 -9.82 -10.03 -7.50
CA ASP A 174 -9.42 -10.94 -6.44
C ASP A 174 -10.49 -12.00 -6.10
N ASP A 175 -11.74 -11.85 -6.51
CA ASP A 175 -12.77 -12.87 -6.30
C ASP A 175 -12.44 -14.17 -7.04
N VAL A 176 -12.86 -15.31 -6.49
CA VAL A 176 -12.76 -16.62 -7.14
C VAL A 176 -13.56 -16.63 -8.44
N ASN A 177 -14.78 -16.11 -8.42
CA ASN A 177 -15.59 -15.91 -9.62
C ASN A 177 -15.12 -14.67 -10.39
N LYS A 178 -14.59 -14.88 -11.59
CA LYS A 178 -14.07 -13.82 -12.47
C LYS A 178 -15.09 -13.23 -13.44
N ASP A 179 -16.37 -13.66 -13.40
CA ASP A 179 -17.39 -13.23 -14.38
C ASP A 179 -17.49 -11.72 -14.47
N TYR A 180 -17.58 -11.04 -13.33
CA TYR A 180 -17.66 -9.58 -13.33
C TYR A 180 -16.37 -8.90 -13.77
N SER A 181 -15.22 -9.50 -13.45
CA SER A 181 -13.92 -9.03 -13.93
C SER A 181 -13.81 -9.10 -15.46
N HIS A 182 -14.32 -10.16 -16.08
CA HIS A 182 -14.39 -10.28 -17.53
C HIS A 182 -15.36 -9.24 -18.13
N ILE A 183 -16.52 -8.99 -17.50
CA ILE A 183 -17.43 -7.91 -17.92
C ILE A 183 -16.72 -6.54 -17.88
N GLN A 184 -15.96 -6.25 -16.83
CA GLN A 184 -15.18 -5.01 -16.76
C GLN A 184 -14.08 -4.95 -17.83
N ALA A 185 -13.42 -6.08 -18.13
CA ALA A 185 -12.40 -6.18 -19.16
C ALA A 185 -12.97 -5.91 -20.56
N GLU A 186 -14.12 -6.50 -20.89
CA GLU A 186 -14.84 -6.21 -22.15
C GLU A 186 -15.24 -4.73 -22.28
N LYS A 187 -15.74 -4.11 -21.20
CA LYS A 187 -16.05 -2.67 -21.18
C LYS A 187 -14.81 -1.84 -21.43
N TYR A 188 -13.68 -2.15 -20.76
CA TYR A 188 -12.43 -1.41 -20.94
C TYR A 188 -11.91 -1.57 -22.38
N LYS A 189 -11.96 -2.80 -22.91
CA LYS A 189 -11.62 -3.07 -24.31
C LYS A 189 -12.49 -2.25 -25.27
N GLY A 190 -13.81 -2.23 -25.07
CA GLY A 190 -14.72 -1.44 -25.89
C GLY A 190 -14.42 0.07 -25.86
N ILE A 191 -13.98 0.60 -24.71
CA ILE A 191 -13.54 1.99 -24.58
C ILE A 191 -12.27 2.22 -25.41
N VAL A 192 -11.27 1.33 -25.28
CA VAL A 192 -10.01 1.42 -26.05
C VAL A 192 -10.31 1.39 -27.54
N ASP A 193 -11.08 0.39 -28.01
CA ASP A 193 -11.45 0.24 -29.44
C ASP A 193 -12.18 1.49 -29.95
N LYS A 194 -13.10 2.06 -29.16
CA LYS A 194 -13.87 3.28 -29.54
C LYS A 194 -12.97 4.51 -29.63
N LEU A 195 -12.01 4.68 -28.73
CA LEU A 195 -11.04 5.78 -28.77
C LEU A 195 -10.14 5.66 -30.00
N GLU A 196 -9.55 4.50 -30.24
CA GLU A 196 -8.66 4.23 -31.38
C GLU A 196 -9.38 4.40 -32.72
N ALA A 197 -10.62 3.92 -32.84
CA ALA A 197 -11.45 4.13 -34.03
C ALA A 197 -11.76 5.62 -34.30
N ASN A 198 -11.65 6.48 -33.31
CA ASN A 198 -11.82 7.93 -33.42
C ASN A 198 -10.49 8.70 -33.53
N GLY A 199 -9.36 7.99 -33.71
CA GLY A 199 -8.04 8.59 -33.89
C GLY A 199 -7.39 9.06 -32.58
N ILE A 200 -7.93 8.66 -31.42
CA ILE A 200 -7.39 9.00 -30.10
C ILE A 200 -6.49 7.85 -29.63
N ASP A 201 -5.18 8.06 -29.65
CA ASP A 201 -4.21 7.08 -29.14
C ASP A 201 -3.70 7.47 -27.76
N MET A 202 -3.81 6.52 -26.81
CA MET A 202 -3.37 6.67 -25.43
C MET A 202 -2.06 5.90 -25.23
N LYS A 203 -0.97 6.61 -24.95
CA LYS A 203 0.36 5.99 -24.73
C LYS A 203 0.35 5.06 -23.51
N ILE A 204 -0.30 5.48 -22.42
CA ILE A 204 -0.50 4.70 -21.23
C ILE A 204 -1.92 4.13 -21.24
N LYS A 205 -2.06 2.82 -21.31
CA LYS A 205 -3.33 2.11 -21.12
C LYS A 205 -3.15 1.19 -19.93
N SER A 206 -3.81 1.46 -18.82
CA SER A 206 -3.58 0.73 -17.57
C SER A 206 -4.88 0.29 -16.90
N PHE A 207 -5.06 -1.03 -16.79
CA PHE A 207 -6.24 -1.61 -16.19
C PHE A 207 -5.90 -2.61 -15.07
N ALA A 208 -4.91 -3.47 -15.28
CA ALA A 208 -4.54 -4.52 -14.33
C ALA A 208 -4.08 -3.96 -12.97
N ASN A 209 -4.71 -4.42 -11.89
CA ASN A 209 -4.29 -4.27 -10.52
C ASN A 209 -3.50 -5.51 -10.03
N SER A 210 -3.20 -5.63 -8.74
CA SER A 210 -2.41 -6.74 -8.18
C SER A 210 -2.98 -8.12 -8.48
N ALA A 211 -4.28 -8.31 -8.33
CA ALA A 211 -4.92 -9.61 -8.56
C ALA A 211 -4.97 -9.94 -10.06
N SER A 212 -5.36 -8.98 -10.88
CA SER A 212 -5.41 -9.20 -12.33
C SER A 212 -4.04 -9.37 -12.97
N ILE A 213 -2.97 -8.81 -12.39
CA ILE A 213 -1.59 -9.14 -12.82
C ILE A 213 -1.33 -10.65 -12.72
N ILE A 214 -1.87 -11.31 -11.71
CA ILE A 214 -1.64 -12.74 -11.49
C ILE A 214 -2.55 -13.61 -12.36
N ASP A 215 -3.86 -13.30 -12.39
CA ASP A 215 -4.88 -14.21 -12.89
C ASP A 215 -5.52 -13.80 -14.23
N LEU A 216 -5.36 -12.55 -14.70
CA LEU A 216 -6.07 -11.99 -15.86
C LEU A 216 -5.10 -11.29 -16.84
N PRO A 217 -4.20 -12.04 -17.52
CA PRO A 217 -3.17 -11.45 -18.39
C PRO A 217 -3.73 -10.67 -19.59
N GLU A 218 -4.98 -10.90 -19.99
CA GLU A 218 -5.69 -10.15 -21.03
C GLU A 218 -5.95 -8.69 -20.65
N THR A 219 -5.75 -8.32 -19.39
CA THR A 219 -5.97 -6.96 -18.86
C THR A 219 -4.71 -6.09 -18.81
N TYR A 220 -3.55 -6.57 -19.29
CA TYR A 220 -2.29 -5.85 -19.07
C TYR A 220 -2.16 -4.56 -19.90
N TYR A 221 -2.60 -4.54 -21.12
CA TYR A 221 -2.38 -3.43 -22.04
C TYR A 221 -0.91 -2.95 -22.01
N THR A 222 -0.67 -1.63 -21.95
CA THR A 222 0.69 -1.11 -21.97
C THR A 222 1.33 -1.06 -20.58
N HIS A 223 0.52 -0.90 -19.51
CA HIS A 223 1.02 -0.74 -18.14
C HIS A 223 0.15 -1.47 -17.13
N VAL A 224 0.81 -2.06 -16.13
CA VAL A 224 0.16 -2.70 -14.97
C VAL A 224 0.48 -1.95 -13.68
N ARG A 225 -0.45 -2.01 -12.71
CA ARG A 225 -0.34 -1.31 -11.43
C ARG A 225 -0.25 -2.29 -10.26
N PRO A 226 0.93 -2.89 -10.00
CA PRO A 226 1.11 -3.69 -8.80
C PRO A 226 0.98 -2.78 -7.57
N GLY A 227 0.04 -3.10 -6.69
CA GLY A 227 -0.13 -2.49 -5.37
C GLY A 227 0.37 -3.46 -4.31
N ILE A 228 -0.56 -4.19 -3.70
CA ILE A 228 -0.30 -5.03 -2.53
C ILE A 228 0.75 -6.12 -2.77
N ILE A 229 0.82 -6.68 -3.99
CA ILE A 229 1.78 -7.76 -4.31
C ILE A 229 3.24 -7.31 -4.26
N GLN A 230 3.54 -6.05 -4.59
CA GLN A 230 4.92 -5.57 -4.45
C GLN A 230 5.37 -5.51 -2.98
N TYR A 231 4.42 -5.39 -2.05
CA TYR A 231 4.67 -5.38 -0.60
C TYR A 231 4.62 -6.78 0.04
N GLY A 232 4.55 -7.84 -0.80
CA GLY A 232 4.62 -9.22 -0.34
C GLY A 232 3.34 -9.75 0.26
N GLN A 233 2.20 -9.23 -0.18
CA GLN A 233 0.88 -9.69 0.21
C GLN A 233 0.09 -10.06 -1.03
N TYR A 234 -0.59 -11.21 -1.03
CA TYR A 234 -1.56 -11.53 -2.07
C TYR A 234 -2.91 -10.89 -1.74
N ALA A 235 -3.68 -10.55 -2.76
CA ALA A 235 -4.99 -9.93 -2.56
C ALA A 235 -5.97 -10.86 -1.84
N GLN A 236 -5.88 -12.17 -2.15
CA GLN A 236 -6.64 -13.26 -1.50
C GLN A 236 -5.81 -14.55 -1.46
N ASP A 237 -6.31 -15.54 -0.69
CA ASP A 237 -5.63 -16.84 -0.53
C ASP A 237 -5.76 -17.73 -1.76
N GLU A 238 -6.85 -17.62 -2.50
CA GLU A 238 -7.22 -18.46 -3.64
C GLU A 238 -6.50 -18.08 -4.96
N ILE A 239 -5.71 -17.00 -4.96
CA ILE A 239 -4.97 -16.53 -6.14
C ILE A 239 -3.81 -17.50 -6.48
N ASN A 240 -3.42 -17.58 -7.75
CA ASN A 240 -2.32 -18.43 -8.19
C ASN A 240 -0.95 -17.89 -7.70
N LYS A 241 -0.58 -18.25 -6.46
CA LYS A 241 0.65 -17.80 -5.78
C LYS A 241 1.94 -18.27 -6.47
N GLU A 242 1.89 -19.35 -7.25
CA GLU A 242 3.06 -19.89 -7.97
C GLU A 242 3.42 -19.02 -9.19
N ALA A 243 2.44 -18.34 -9.78
CA ALA A 243 2.64 -17.50 -10.95
C ALA A 243 3.54 -16.29 -10.64
N VAL A 244 3.39 -15.70 -9.44
CA VAL A 244 4.22 -14.59 -8.96
C VAL A 244 4.65 -14.88 -7.51
N PRO A 245 5.75 -15.60 -7.29
CA PRO A 245 6.21 -15.96 -5.94
C PRO A 245 6.78 -14.74 -5.22
N ILE A 246 5.98 -14.15 -4.34
CA ILE A 246 6.35 -12.96 -3.55
C ILE A 246 6.79 -13.32 -2.13
N LYS A 247 7.56 -12.42 -1.52
CA LYS A 247 8.06 -12.50 -0.15
C LYS A 247 7.54 -11.35 0.67
N ARG A 248 7.20 -11.60 1.93
CA ARG A 248 6.74 -10.56 2.86
C ARG A 248 7.83 -9.52 3.09
N VAL A 249 7.42 -8.26 3.09
CA VAL A 249 8.34 -7.11 3.17
C VAL A 249 8.29 -6.47 4.55
N MET A 250 7.15 -6.53 5.24
CA MET A 250 6.88 -5.78 6.47
C MET A 250 6.82 -6.69 7.69
N GLU A 251 7.52 -6.28 8.76
CA GLU A 251 7.32 -6.79 10.11
C GLU A 251 7.13 -5.62 11.08
N VAL A 252 6.37 -5.83 12.14
CA VAL A 252 6.20 -4.86 13.24
C VAL A 252 6.75 -5.47 14.50
N LYS A 253 7.69 -4.77 15.09
CA LYS A 253 8.44 -5.24 16.27
C LYS A 253 8.36 -4.24 17.41
N ALA A 254 8.47 -4.75 18.63
CA ALA A 254 8.54 -3.96 19.86
C ALA A 254 9.51 -4.58 20.83
N VAL A 255 9.77 -3.89 21.96
CA VAL A 255 10.63 -4.36 23.03
C VAL A 255 9.85 -4.39 24.34
N ILE A 256 10.07 -5.40 25.15
CA ILE A 256 9.51 -5.47 26.51
C ILE A 256 10.14 -4.37 27.37
N MET A 257 9.33 -3.37 27.73
CA MET A 257 9.77 -2.23 28.54
C MET A 257 9.63 -2.50 30.04
N LYS A 258 8.62 -3.25 30.43
CA LYS A 258 8.34 -3.59 31.81
C LYS A 258 7.93 -5.04 31.93
N LEU A 259 8.51 -5.71 32.89
CA LEU A 259 8.12 -7.06 33.31
C LEU A 259 7.68 -7.01 34.77
N LYS A 260 6.56 -7.62 35.12
CA LYS A 260 6.02 -7.65 36.46
C LYS A 260 5.25 -8.94 36.72
N GLU A 261 5.24 -9.38 37.99
CA GLU A 261 4.33 -10.42 38.45
C GLU A 261 3.04 -9.78 39.01
N ILE A 262 1.94 -10.47 38.83
CA ILE A 262 0.62 -10.14 39.41
C ILE A 262 0.04 -11.36 40.08
N ASN A 263 -0.83 -11.14 41.08
CA ASN A 263 -1.41 -12.21 41.85
C ASN A 263 -2.77 -12.65 41.31
N ASP A 264 -3.29 -13.74 41.86
CA ASP A 264 -4.65 -14.21 41.60
C ASP A 264 -5.67 -13.10 41.87
N GLY A 265 -6.60 -12.90 40.91
CA GLY A 265 -7.62 -11.84 40.97
C GLY A 265 -7.16 -10.46 40.53
N ASP A 266 -5.86 -10.20 40.35
CA ASP A 266 -5.37 -8.94 39.78
C ASP A 266 -5.81 -8.79 38.34
N SER A 267 -6.03 -7.55 37.91
CA SER A 267 -6.49 -7.26 36.55
C SER A 267 -5.52 -6.43 35.73
N VAL A 268 -5.59 -6.55 34.40
CA VAL A 268 -4.73 -5.84 33.45
C VAL A 268 -5.58 -4.99 32.51
N GLY A 269 -5.17 -3.72 32.33
CA GLY A 269 -5.68 -2.80 31.32
C GLY A 269 -7.09 -2.25 31.59
N TYR A 270 -7.55 -1.44 30.64
CA TYR A 270 -8.86 -0.77 30.70
C TYR A 270 -10.01 -1.78 30.72
N GLY A 271 -10.98 -1.51 31.60
CA GLY A 271 -12.19 -2.32 31.70
C GLY A 271 -11.95 -3.68 32.38
N ARG A 272 -10.73 -3.93 32.89
CA ARG A 272 -10.38 -5.17 33.60
C ARG A 272 -10.74 -6.44 32.81
N LYS A 273 -10.52 -6.40 31.47
CA LYS A 273 -10.88 -7.53 30.59
C LYS A 273 -9.99 -8.76 30.77
N PHE A 274 -8.81 -8.60 31.37
CA PHE A 274 -7.96 -9.69 31.81
C PHE A 274 -7.96 -9.70 33.34
N ILE A 275 -8.28 -10.86 33.94
CA ILE A 275 -8.18 -11.11 35.37
C ILE A 275 -7.28 -12.35 35.55
N ALA A 276 -6.23 -12.20 36.31
CA ALA A 276 -5.27 -13.28 36.57
C ALA A 276 -5.93 -14.45 37.30
N LYS A 277 -5.74 -15.64 36.76
CA LYS A 277 -6.06 -16.90 37.44
C LYS A 277 -4.72 -17.49 37.91
N GLY A 278 -4.48 -17.43 39.21
CA GLY A 278 -3.19 -17.73 39.80
C GLY A 278 -2.15 -16.62 39.54
N LYS A 279 -0.91 -16.87 39.91
CA LYS A 279 0.20 -15.95 39.71
C LYS A 279 0.54 -15.86 38.20
N ARG A 280 0.65 -14.64 37.65
CA ARG A 280 0.94 -14.39 36.24
C ARG A 280 2.12 -13.44 36.10
N LYS A 281 2.87 -13.60 35.00
CA LYS A 281 3.93 -12.70 34.58
C LYS A 281 3.49 -11.88 33.40
N ILE A 282 3.48 -10.56 33.55
CA ILE A 282 2.96 -9.64 32.52
C ILE A 282 4.09 -8.76 32.00
N ALA A 283 4.21 -8.71 30.65
CA ALA A 283 5.08 -7.80 29.95
C ALA A 283 4.27 -6.61 29.42
N THR A 284 4.91 -5.44 29.32
CA THR A 284 4.35 -4.22 28.70
C THR A 284 5.27 -3.76 27.57
N CYS A 285 4.69 -3.49 26.40
CA CYS A 285 5.36 -2.96 25.22
C CYS A 285 4.79 -1.59 24.81
N ASN A 286 5.65 -0.73 24.22
CA ASN A 286 5.30 0.65 23.85
C ASN A 286 4.82 0.73 22.40
N ILE A 287 3.74 0.03 22.11
CA ILE A 287 2.96 0.14 20.86
C ILE A 287 1.49 0.00 21.21
N GLY A 288 0.62 0.78 20.58
CA GLY A 288 -0.80 0.74 20.82
C GLY A 288 -1.62 1.14 19.60
N TYR A 289 -2.92 1.39 19.79
CA TYR A 289 -3.81 1.67 18.64
C TYR A 289 -3.52 3.00 17.95
N ALA A 290 -2.89 3.97 18.60
CA ALA A 290 -2.42 5.20 17.96
C ALA A 290 -1.22 4.97 17.02
N ASP A 291 -0.60 3.79 17.09
CA ASP A 291 0.48 3.36 16.21
C ASP A 291 -0.01 2.49 15.05
N GLY A 292 -1.33 2.18 15.04
CA GLY A 292 -1.94 1.30 14.07
C GLY A 292 -2.19 -0.13 14.56
N PHE A 293 -1.84 -0.47 15.82
CA PHE A 293 -2.11 -1.80 16.35
C PHE A 293 -3.59 -1.95 16.72
N PRO A 294 -4.40 -2.77 16.00
CA PRO A 294 -5.85 -2.75 16.12
C PRO A 294 -6.33 -3.10 17.52
N ARG A 295 -7.06 -2.18 18.17
CA ARG A 295 -7.63 -2.43 19.50
C ARG A 295 -8.63 -3.58 19.49
N ALA A 296 -9.32 -3.79 18.38
CA ALA A 296 -10.30 -4.86 18.19
C ALA A 296 -9.68 -6.27 18.31
N TRP A 297 -8.36 -6.40 18.14
CA TRP A 297 -7.66 -7.68 18.29
C TRP A 297 -7.50 -8.14 19.74
N SER A 298 -7.77 -7.27 20.71
CA SER A 298 -7.88 -7.65 22.11
C SER A 298 -9.24 -8.32 22.37
N PRO A 299 -9.34 -9.40 23.15
CA PRO A 299 -8.30 -10.12 23.88
C PRO A 299 -7.80 -11.40 23.16
N SER A 300 -8.21 -11.64 21.92
CA SER A 300 -7.89 -12.88 21.19
C SER A 300 -6.51 -12.86 20.53
N GLY A 301 -5.85 -11.71 20.52
CA GLY A 301 -4.58 -11.50 19.85
C GLY A 301 -3.42 -12.17 20.56
N LYS A 302 -2.37 -12.43 19.78
CA LYS A 302 -1.11 -13.01 20.24
C LYS A 302 0.07 -12.31 19.56
N VAL A 303 1.25 -12.48 20.14
CA VAL A 303 2.54 -12.03 19.61
C VAL A 303 3.54 -13.17 19.71
N ILE A 304 4.73 -13.02 19.12
CA ILE A 304 5.80 -14.02 19.23
C ILE A 304 6.91 -13.44 20.10
N ILE A 305 7.35 -14.21 21.11
CA ILE A 305 8.45 -13.86 22.02
C ILE A 305 9.26 -15.12 22.28
N ASN A 306 10.58 -15.07 22.10
CA ASN A 306 11.49 -16.19 22.38
C ASN A 306 11.04 -17.52 21.75
N GLY A 307 10.48 -17.47 20.51
CA GLY A 307 10.07 -18.67 19.75
C GLY A 307 8.75 -19.31 20.19
N VAL A 308 7.92 -18.62 20.99
CA VAL A 308 6.59 -19.07 21.37
C VAL A 308 5.53 -17.97 21.20
N TYR A 309 4.28 -18.37 21.05
CA TYR A 309 3.16 -17.43 21.10
C TYR A 309 2.88 -16.99 22.55
N ALA A 310 2.63 -15.71 22.73
CA ALA A 310 2.20 -15.12 23.99
C ALA A 310 0.90 -14.31 23.77
N PRO A 311 -0.17 -14.55 24.55
CA PRO A 311 -1.44 -13.88 24.35
C PRO A 311 -1.41 -12.44 24.87
N ILE A 312 -2.20 -11.57 24.21
CA ILE A 312 -2.42 -10.20 24.68
C ILE A 312 -3.25 -10.25 25.96
N ALA A 313 -2.80 -9.52 27.01
CA ALA A 313 -3.45 -9.45 28.31
C ALA A 313 -4.28 -8.17 28.44
N GLY A 314 -5.59 -8.29 28.29
CA GLY A 314 -6.52 -7.18 28.36
C GLY A 314 -6.57 -6.33 27.09
N ASN A 315 -7.15 -5.12 27.18
CA ASN A 315 -7.30 -4.25 26.02
C ASN A 315 -5.99 -3.59 25.63
N ILE A 316 -5.70 -3.52 24.31
CA ILE A 316 -4.66 -2.67 23.74
C ILE A 316 -5.02 -1.22 24.06
N CYS A 317 -4.06 -0.48 24.62
CA CYS A 317 -4.21 0.93 24.97
C CYS A 317 -3.76 1.84 23.81
N MET A 318 -3.82 3.16 23.98
CA MET A 318 -3.41 4.12 22.97
C MET A 318 -1.94 3.96 22.54
N ASP A 319 -1.04 3.81 23.53
CA ASP A 319 0.41 3.85 23.33
C ASP A 319 1.11 2.58 23.82
N GLN A 320 0.41 1.64 24.44
CA GLN A 320 0.96 0.45 25.06
C GLN A 320 -0.01 -0.72 24.99
N PHE A 321 0.53 -1.93 25.04
CA PHE A 321 -0.25 -3.14 25.28
C PHE A 321 0.49 -4.08 26.23
N MET A 322 -0.26 -4.99 26.83
CA MET A 322 0.26 -5.95 27.78
C MET A 322 0.13 -7.38 27.25
N ILE A 323 1.03 -8.23 27.67
CA ILE A 323 1.18 -9.61 27.20
C ILE A 323 1.28 -10.51 28.44
N ASP A 324 0.52 -11.61 28.46
CA ASP A 324 0.77 -12.68 29.44
C ASP A 324 1.96 -13.52 28.95
N VAL A 325 3.07 -13.38 29.68
CA VAL A 325 4.33 -14.07 29.36
C VAL A 325 4.68 -15.13 30.41
N THR A 326 3.67 -15.61 31.13
CA THR A 326 3.86 -16.61 32.21
C THR A 326 4.56 -17.87 31.69
N ASP A 327 4.17 -18.31 30.49
CA ASP A 327 4.67 -19.52 29.87
C ASP A 327 5.82 -19.28 28.86
N VAL A 328 6.31 -18.01 28.75
CA VAL A 328 7.41 -17.67 27.85
C VAL A 328 8.76 -17.98 28.52
N PRO A 329 9.60 -18.84 27.93
CA PRO A 329 10.86 -19.23 28.53
C PRO A 329 11.86 -18.06 28.57
N ASN A 330 12.57 -17.91 29.71
CA ASN A 330 13.69 -16.97 29.89
C ASN A 330 13.37 -15.50 29.52
N VAL A 331 12.10 -15.09 29.57
CA VAL A 331 11.68 -13.74 29.21
C VAL A 331 12.25 -12.69 30.18
N LYS A 332 12.76 -11.59 29.63
CA LYS A 332 13.33 -10.46 30.38
C LYS A 332 12.95 -9.13 29.73
N SER A 333 13.07 -8.03 30.48
CA SER A 333 12.98 -6.68 29.89
C SER A 333 14.10 -6.50 28.87
N GLY A 334 13.76 -5.87 27.71
CA GLY A 334 14.65 -5.73 26.59
C GLY A 334 14.50 -6.80 25.50
N ASP A 335 13.77 -7.88 25.77
CA ASP A 335 13.50 -8.89 24.73
C ASP A 335 12.62 -8.32 23.61
N GLU A 336 12.94 -8.72 22.37
CA GLU A 336 12.17 -8.37 21.17
C GLU A 336 10.84 -9.13 21.14
N VAL A 337 9.82 -8.44 20.73
CA VAL A 337 8.46 -8.94 20.50
C VAL A 337 8.10 -8.75 19.04
N ILE A 338 7.77 -9.82 18.34
CA ILE A 338 7.20 -9.73 16.99
C ILE A 338 5.70 -9.55 17.14
N VAL A 339 5.24 -8.33 16.87
CA VAL A 339 3.83 -7.92 16.94
C VAL A 339 3.07 -8.37 15.69
N MET A 340 3.73 -8.24 14.52
CA MET A 340 3.29 -8.75 13.22
C MET A 340 4.52 -9.16 12.42
N GLY A 341 4.55 -10.39 11.92
CA GLY A 341 5.70 -10.93 11.21
C GLY A 341 5.96 -12.40 11.52
N SER A 342 7.21 -12.84 11.41
CA SER A 342 7.60 -14.24 11.61
C SER A 342 9.00 -14.37 12.22
N ASP A 343 9.22 -15.39 13.05
CA ASP A 343 10.54 -15.80 13.50
C ASP A 343 11.14 -16.96 12.66
N GLY A 344 10.48 -17.30 11.55
CA GLY A 344 10.83 -18.41 10.66
C GLY A 344 10.15 -19.73 11.00
N LYS A 345 9.52 -19.85 12.18
CA LYS A 345 8.74 -21.03 12.60
C LYS A 345 7.29 -20.67 12.91
N LEU A 346 7.11 -19.60 13.65
CA LEU A 346 5.81 -19.05 14.03
C LEU A 346 5.54 -17.78 13.23
N ASN A 347 4.28 -17.44 13.08
CA ASN A 347 3.89 -16.21 12.38
C ASN A 347 2.66 -15.56 13.00
N VAL A 348 2.59 -14.25 12.87
CA VAL A 348 1.41 -13.41 13.12
C VAL A 348 1.28 -12.51 11.88
N TYR A 349 0.49 -12.94 10.92
CA TYR A 349 0.37 -12.24 9.66
C TYR A 349 -0.81 -11.27 9.62
N PRO A 350 -0.75 -10.23 8.78
CA PRO A 350 -1.82 -9.24 8.70
C PRO A 350 -3.17 -9.82 8.32
N GLU A 351 -3.22 -10.95 7.60
CA GLU A 351 -4.46 -11.66 7.25
C GLU A 351 -5.15 -12.23 8.51
N GLU A 352 -4.39 -12.79 9.45
CA GLU A 352 -4.93 -13.28 10.72
C GLU A 352 -5.51 -12.13 11.55
N ILE A 353 -4.78 -11.02 11.64
CA ILE A 353 -5.24 -9.82 12.35
C ILE A 353 -6.52 -9.27 11.70
N ALA A 354 -6.52 -9.16 10.38
CA ALA A 354 -7.66 -8.66 9.60
C ALA A 354 -8.92 -9.51 9.80
N SER A 355 -8.78 -10.84 9.70
CA SER A 355 -9.89 -11.77 9.94
C SER A 355 -10.47 -11.62 11.35
N ALA A 356 -9.60 -11.54 12.35
CA ALA A 356 -10.02 -11.41 13.76
C ALA A 356 -10.62 -10.03 14.09
N THR A 357 -10.38 -9.01 13.27
CA THR A 357 -10.88 -7.64 13.47
C THR A 357 -11.92 -7.21 12.45
N SER A 358 -12.41 -8.14 11.61
CA SER A 358 -13.44 -7.91 10.59
C SER A 358 -13.08 -6.84 9.57
N THR A 359 -11.82 -6.88 9.09
CA THR A 359 -11.31 -5.98 8.06
C THR A 359 -10.44 -6.74 7.06
N ILE A 360 -9.68 -6.03 6.23
CA ILE A 360 -8.76 -6.56 5.22
C ILE A 360 -7.30 -6.27 5.58
N HIS A 361 -6.41 -7.14 5.17
CA HIS A 361 -4.97 -6.99 5.45
C HIS A 361 -4.35 -5.71 4.88
N TYR A 362 -4.95 -5.12 3.84
CA TYR A 362 -4.58 -3.78 3.33
C TYR A 362 -4.69 -2.70 4.42
N GLU A 363 -5.79 -2.71 5.18
CA GLU A 363 -6.00 -1.77 6.28
C GLU A 363 -4.96 -2.01 7.39
N ILE A 364 -4.72 -3.29 7.73
CA ILE A 364 -3.76 -3.64 8.77
C ILE A 364 -2.36 -3.11 8.47
N ILE A 365 -1.81 -3.37 7.28
CA ILE A 365 -0.46 -2.93 6.94
C ILE A 365 -0.35 -1.40 6.82
N SER A 366 -1.35 -0.76 6.24
CA SER A 366 -1.35 0.70 6.05
C SER A 366 -1.64 1.48 7.34
N SER A 367 -2.19 0.84 8.37
CA SER A 367 -2.47 1.47 9.65
C SER A 367 -1.21 1.71 10.49
N PHE A 368 -0.16 0.91 10.34
CA PHE A 368 1.14 1.11 11.01
C PHE A 368 1.89 2.30 10.40
N GLY A 369 1.41 3.49 10.76
CA GLY A 369 1.72 4.73 10.07
C GLY A 369 2.92 5.49 10.62
N MET A 370 2.78 6.84 10.65
CA MET A 370 3.87 7.81 10.86
C MET A 370 4.51 7.78 12.25
N ARG A 371 3.86 7.22 13.28
CA ARG A 371 4.41 7.20 14.64
C ARG A 371 5.47 6.13 14.86
N LEU A 372 5.48 5.07 14.04
CA LEU A 372 6.51 4.03 14.10
C LEU A 372 7.67 4.38 13.15
N PRO A 373 8.90 4.43 13.65
CA PRO A 373 10.07 4.56 12.77
C PRO A 373 10.16 3.33 11.86
N LYS A 374 10.61 3.57 10.63
CA LYS A 374 10.86 2.52 9.65
C LYS A 374 12.34 2.17 9.66
N ILE A 375 12.65 0.90 9.82
CA ILE A 375 14.01 0.36 9.79
C ILE A 375 14.16 -0.51 8.56
N TYR A 376 14.96 -0.06 7.62
CA TYR A 376 15.21 -0.76 6.38
C TYR A 376 16.34 -1.77 6.53
N VAL A 377 16.11 -3.02 6.11
CA VAL A 377 17.09 -4.10 6.21
C VAL A 377 17.32 -4.76 4.84
N GLU A 378 18.57 -5.13 4.58
CA GLU A 378 18.98 -5.93 3.42
C GLU A 378 19.37 -7.34 3.88
N ALA A 379 19.11 -8.37 3.05
CA ALA A 379 19.31 -9.77 3.41
C ALA A 379 20.79 -10.14 3.73
N ASN A 380 21.76 -9.35 3.23
CA ASN A 380 23.21 -9.58 3.42
C ASN A 380 23.87 -8.54 4.32
N ALA A 381 23.14 -7.57 4.84
CA ALA A 381 23.69 -6.65 5.83
C ALA A 381 23.68 -7.34 7.20
N ASP A 382 24.85 -7.46 7.81
CA ASP A 382 24.90 -7.67 9.27
C ASP A 382 23.87 -6.73 9.87
N ARG A 383 23.00 -7.22 10.78
CA ARG A 383 21.89 -6.47 11.41
C ARG A 383 22.31 -5.15 12.11
N LYS A 384 23.44 -4.59 11.71
CA LYS A 384 24.10 -3.40 12.26
C LYS A 384 24.01 -2.14 11.38
N SER A 385 23.57 -2.23 10.14
CA SER A 385 23.43 -1.04 9.30
C SER A 385 21.98 -0.57 9.28
N VAL A 386 21.71 0.44 10.07
CA VAL A 386 20.54 1.30 9.95
C VAL A 386 20.92 2.38 8.93
N VAL A 387 20.19 2.47 7.83
CA VAL A 387 20.29 3.60 6.88
C VAL A 387 19.19 4.60 7.21
#